data_ab857601ee283ccbdf5bdf108a2070a8
#
_entry.id   ab857601ee283ccbdf5bdf108a2070a8
#
_cell.length_a   1.000
_cell.length_b   1.000
_cell.length_c   1.000
_cell.angle_alpha   90.00
_cell.angle_beta   90.00
_cell.angle_gamma   90.00
#
_symmetry.space_group_name_H-M   'P 1'
#
loop_
_entity.id
_entity.type
_entity.pdbx_description
1 polymer ?
#
loop_
_entity_poly.entity_id
_entity_poly.type
_entity_poly.pdbx_seq_one_letter_code
_entity_poly.pdbx_strand_id
1 'polypeptide(L)'
;MDKRLMVEIKERQQKCRVEASKRGFDALMIIGQGPTKTGDMMYLANHCPSLPGHPRRYTFRGRGHSFLLLPLSGEPVLAVTTPFYEKDIAVQDVRFANNLIALFGEIVKEKELCHSDIGIVGMEILPVALYWDLVKELPSVKFYPADDIVMNLRARKSLYELEQLRKGAQIADLAAMEIKRVLRPGISELEVGKIICDTLSQNGVTGAFATCQSGERSKEPYPNDGMPCSDKVIEDGDMVHMEINGRYNGYQIDVCRSTVVGNMKKEQRIILELCAEMLEESIAATRAGIYAEELELVTGEIALKHGLGANHTATYGGPGTYLGHAIGLSVDEPPCLAKGDKTILVPGMILTIEPGIYRTEWGGCRIEDEVLVTETGFEVLNQYGRRLWEK
;
A
#
# COMPACT_ATOMS: atom_id res chain seq x y z
N MET A 1 22.30 -2.36 -5.67
CA MET A 1 21.46 -1.28 -5.07
C MET A 1 21.92 0.08 -5.54
N ASP A 2 20.98 1.04 -5.74
CA ASP A 2 21.27 2.46 -6.06
C ASP A 2 22.04 3.11 -4.89
N LYS A 3 23.10 3.84 -5.21
CA LYS A 3 23.92 4.53 -4.20
C LYS A 3 23.13 5.62 -3.45
N ARG A 4 22.18 6.27 -4.14
CA ARG A 4 21.29 7.28 -3.54
C ARG A 4 20.41 6.63 -2.45
N LEU A 5 19.84 5.46 -2.74
CA LEU A 5 19.02 4.71 -1.78
C LEU A 5 19.83 4.31 -0.54
N MET A 6 21.10 3.89 -0.73
CA MET A 6 21.97 3.56 0.41
C MET A 6 22.20 4.73 1.37
N VAL A 7 22.45 5.92 0.81
CA VAL A 7 22.63 7.14 1.62
C VAL A 7 21.32 7.46 2.35
N GLU A 8 20.21 7.41 1.64
CA GLU A 8 18.91 7.72 2.18
C GLU A 8 18.48 6.77 3.30
N ILE A 9 18.73 5.46 3.16
CA ILE A 9 18.42 4.48 4.22
C ILE A 9 19.24 4.78 5.49
N LYS A 10 20.50 5.16 5.39
CA LYS A 10 21.30 5.57 6.56
C LYS A 10 20.73 6.82 7.25
N GLU A 11 20.26 7.79 6.48
CA GLU A 11 19.57 8.97 7.01
C GLU A 11 18.25 8.60 7.71
N ARG A 12 17.46 7.69 7.12
CA ARG A 12 16.22 7.16 7.70
C ARG A 12 16.49 6.43 9.03
N GLN A 13 17.50 5.57 9.05
CA GLN A 13 17.96 4.90 10.28
C GLN A 13 18.34 5.93 11.36
N GLN A 14 19.08 6.98 10.99
CA GLN A 14 19.45 8.03 11.93
C GLN A 14 18.24 8.82 12.46
N LYS A 15 17.27 9.14 11.62
CA LYS A 15 16.02 9.77 12.05
C LYS A 15 15.25 8.87 13.04
N CYS A 16 15.16 7.56 12.75
CA CYS A 16 14.54 6.60 13.68
C CYS A 16 15.25 6.55 15.03
N ARG A 17 16.59 6.57 15.07
CA ARG A 17 17.37 6.62 16.33
C ARG A 17 17.04 7.86 17.15
N VAL A 18 16.93 9.01 16.51
CA VAL A 18 16.57 10.27 17.20
C VAL A 18 15.18 10.16 17.83
N GLU A 19 14.19 9.66 17.10
CA GLU A 19 12.83 9.51 17.62
C GLU A 19 12.75 8.43 18.72
N ALA A 20 13.45 7.31 18.55
CA ALA A 20 13.56 6.26 19.58
C ALA A 20 14.16 6.80 20.88
N SER A 21 15.26 7.55 20.79
CA SER A 21 15.92 8.17 21.94
C SER A 21 15.02 9.17 22.69
N LYS A 22 14.22 9.98 21.97
CA LYS A 22 13.24 10.89 22.60
C LYS A 22 12.20 10.17 23.44
N ARG A 23 11.91 8.91 23.13
CA ARG A 23 10.95 8.06 23.86
C ARG A 23 11.59 7.19 24.92
N GLY A 24 12.91 7.28 25.11
CA GLY A 24 13.64 6.50 26.09
C GLY A 24 13.90 5.06 25.68
N PHE A 25 13.77 4.70 24.38
CA PHE A 25 14.16 3.38 23.90
C PHE A 25 15.68 3.30 23.70
N ASP A 26 16.26 2.14 23.97
CA ASP A 26 17.69 1.85 23.74
C ASP A 26 17.93 1.33 22.31
N ALA A 27 16.89 0.74 21.71
CA ALA A 27 16.90 0.23 20.34
C ALA A 27 15.50 0.15 19.75
N LEU A 28 15.42 0.01 18.42
CA LEU A 28 14.22 -0.43 17.73
C LEU A 28 14.43 -1.85 17.18
N MET A 29 13.37 -2.65 17.22
CA MET A 29 13.25 -3.93 16.56
C MET A 29 12.22 -3.80 15.45
N ILE A 30 12.64 -3.87 14.18
CA ILE A 30 11.75 -3.74 13.04
C ILE A 30 11.42 -5.13 12.50
N ILE A 31 10.13 -5.41 12.31
CA ILE A 31 9.61 -6.68 11.81
C ILE A 31 9.39 -6.59 10.31
N GLY A 32 9.89 -7.56 9.56
CA GLY A 32 9.52 -7.78 8.16
C GLY A 32 8.80 -9.12 8.01
N GLN A 33 7.72 -9.15 7.23
CA GLN A 33 7.01 -10.37 6.87
C GLN A 33 6.83 -10.45 5.35
N GLY A 34 7.33 -11.52 4.75
CA GLY A 34 7.24 -11.70 3.31
C GLY A 34 5.94 -12.32 2.83
N PRO A 35 5.61 -12.09 1.56
CA PRO A 35 6.19 -11.06 0.69
C PRO A 35 5.43 -9.72 0.71
N THR A 36 4.39 -9.57 1.50
CA THR A 36 3.42 -8.47 1.37
C THR A 36 3.50 -7.38 2.44
N LYS A 37 3.98 -7.70 3.65
CA LYS A 37 4.03 -6.74 4.77
C LYS A 37 5.48 -6.41 5.14
N THR A 38 6.11 -5.59 4.31
CA THR A 38 7.55 -5.32 4.40
C THR A 38 7.90 -3.84 4.35
N GLY A 39 6.93 -2.94 4.33
CA GLY A 39 7.17 -1.50 4.14
C GLY A 39 8.25 -0.92 5.04
N ASP A 40 8.18 -1.16 6.37
CA ASP A 40 9.16 -0.65 7.33
C ASP A 40 10.54 -1.30 7.15
N MET A 41 10.57 -2.60 6.87
CA MET A 41 11.81 -3.32 6.60
C MET A 41 12.46 -2.86 5.29
N MET A 42 11.67 -2.61 4.24
CA MET A 42 12.15 -2.01 3.00
C MET A 42 12.68 -0.59 3.24
N TYR A 43 11.99 0.20 4.05
CA TYR A 43 12.35 1.58 4.38
C TYR A 43 13.71 1.70 5.08
N LEU A 44 14.03 0.74 5.98
CA LEU A 44 15.21 0.81 6.85
C LEU A 44 16.34 -0.16 6.48
N ALA A 45 16.08 -1.17 5.64
CA ALA A 45 17.08 -2.18 5.28
C ALA A 45 17.09 -2.54 3.79
N ASN A 46 16.14 -2.05 2.99
CA ASN A 46 15.89 -2.52 1.61
C ASN A 46 15.80 -4.05 1.55
N HIS A 47 15.11 -4.66 2.51
CA HIS A 47 14.96 -6.11 2.60
C HIS A 47 13.50 -6.52 2.59
N CYS A 48 13.20 -7.56 1.81
CA CYS A 48 11.91 -8.22 1.79
C CYS A 48 12.13 -9.73 1.97
N PRO A 49 11.59 -10.36 3.04
CA PRO A 49 11.64 -11.80 3.16
C PRO A 49 10.99 -12.48 1.94
N SER A 50 11.72 -13.38 1.29
CA SER A 50 11.34 -13.96 0.00
C SER A 50 10.25 -15.03 0.08
N LEU A 51 9.97 -15.55 1.27
CA LEU A 51 9.01 -16.63 1.49
C LEU A 51 7.94 -16.22 2.51
N PRO A 52 6.69 -16.70 2.36
CA PRO A 52 5.64 -16.48 3.34
C PRO A 52 5.96 -17.17 4.67
N GLY A 53 5.35 -16.67 5.74
CA GLY A 53 5.42 -17.29 7.06
C GLY A 53 4.97 -18.75 7.02
N HIS A 54 5.62 -19.59 7.81
CA HIS A 54 5.30 -21.02 7.89
C HIS A 54 5.06 -21.44 9.34
N PRO A 55 3.98 -22.19 9.65
CA PRO A 55 3.63 -22.56 11.03
C PRO A 55 4.50 -23.68 11.64
N ARG A 56 5.58 -24.11 10.98
CA ARG A 56 6.48 -25.16 11.51
C ARG A 56 7.26 -24.66 12.72
N ARG A 57 6.77 -25.03 13.90
CA ARG A 57 7.24 -24.51 15.19
C ARG A 57 8.60 -25.06 15.62
N TYR A 58 9.00 -26.24 15.18
CA TYR A 58 10.17 -26.94 15.75
C TYR A 58 11.46 -26.78 14.95
N THR A 59 11.37 -26.71 13.62
CA THR A 59 12.55 -26.69 12.76
C THR A 59 12.87 -25.31 12.19
N PHE A 60 11.85 -24.47 11.96
CA PHE A 60 11.97 -23.17 11.31
C PHE A 60 11.16 -22.12 12.08
N ARG A 61 11.62 -21.75 13.27
CA ARG A 61 10.93 -20.77 14.10
C ARG A 61 11.07 -19.37 13.51
N GLY A 62 9.96 -18.74 13.18
CA GLY A 62 9.92 -17.41 12.59
C GLY A 62 10.17 -17.37 11.07
N ARG A 63 10.11 -18.53 10.36
CA ARG A 63 10.29 -18.55 8.91
C ARG A 63 9.33 -17.61 8.18
N GLY A 64 9.85 -16.86 7.21
CA GLY A 64 9.13 -15.83 6.48
C GLY A 64 9.07 -14.48 7.20
N HIS A 65 9.70 -14.40 8.37
CA HIS A 65 9.95 -13.13 9.05
C HIS A 65 11.44 -12.80 9.05
N SER A 66 11.75 -11.53 9.21
CA SER A 66 13.08 -11.00 9.52
C SER A 66 12.96 -9.94 10.60
N PHE A 67 14.01 -9.81 11.42
CA PHE A 67 14.09 -8.82 12.49
C PHE A 67 15.32 -7.95 12.27
N LEU A 68 15.14 -6.65 12.15
CA LEU A 68 16.22 -5.68 12.15
C LEU A 68 16.34 -5.08 13.56
N LEU A 69 17.46 -5.30 14.21
CA LEU A 69 17.83 -4.56 15.41
C LEU A 69 18.53 -3.27 15.00
N LEU A 70 17.98 -2.14 15.38
CA LEU A 70 18.52 -0.79 15.17
C LEU A 70 18.84 -0.18 16.54
N PRO A 71 20.07 -0.38 17.09
CA PRO A 71 20.45 0.23 18.35
C PRO A 71 20.65 1.75 18.19
N LEU A 72 20.55 2.53 19.27
CA LEU A 72 20.77 3.98 19.23
C LEU A 72 22.20 4.33 18.76
N SER A 73 23.17 3.47 19.04
CA SER A 73 24.56 3.60 18.60
C SER A 73 25.08 2.29 17.99
N GLY A 74 26.05 2.40 17.07
CA GLY A 74 26.63 1.24 16.38
C GLY A 74 25.84 0.81 15.14
N GLU A 75 26.31 -0.28 14.53
CA GLU A 75 25.71 -0.78 13.28
C GLU A 75 24.45 -1.61 13.53
N PRO A 76 23.43 -1.46 12.68
CA PRO A 76 22.25 -2.31 12.73
C PRO A 76 22.58 -3.75 12.35
N VAL A 77 21.79 -4.70 12.87
CA VAL A 77 21.93 -6.14 12.57
C VAL A 77 20.60 -6.67 12.05
N LEU A 78 20.64 -7.31 10.89
CA LEU A 78 19.47 -7.94 10.26
C LEU A 78 19.51 -9.46 10.45
N ALA A 79 18.57 -10.00 11.21
CA ALA A 79 18.34 -11.43 11.37
C ALA A 79 17.34 -11.94 10.35
N VAL A 80 17.67 -12.97 9.57
CA VAL A 80 16.83 -13.53 8.50
C VAL A 80 16.69 -15.05 8.62
N THR A 81 15.59 -15.57 8.09
CA THR A 81 15.28 -17.01 8.03
C THR A 81 15.16 -17.55 6.61
N THR A 82 15.39 -16.70 5.61
CA THR A 82 15.27 -17.05 4.18
C THR A 82 16.53 -16.62 3.44
N PRO A 83 16.86 -17.26 2.30
CA PRO A 83 17.93 -16.79 1.45
C PRO A 83 17.78 -15.31 1.07
N PHE A 84 18.88 -14.62 0.90
CA PHE A 84 18.92 -13.19 0.59
C PHE A 84 20.10 -12.88 -0.32
N TYR A 85 20.01 -11.73 -1.02
CA TYR A 85 21.10 -11.17 -1.81
C TYR A 85 21.73 -10.00 -1.06
N GLU A 86 22.95 -10.17 -0.57
CA GLU A 86 23.67 -9.13 0.19
C GLU A 86 23.77 -7.79 -0.56
N LYS A 87 23.93 -7.84 -1.88
CA LYS A 87 24.07 -6.64 -2.73
C LYS A 87 22.85 -5.71 -2.70
N ASP A 88 21.69 -6.24 -2.34
CA ASP A 88 20.43 -5.50 -2.34
C ASP A 88 20.03 -5.05 -0.92
N ILE A 89 20.72 -5.51 0.11
CA ILE A 89 20.45 -5.15 1.51
C ILE A 89 21.31 -3.95 1.93
N ALA A 90 20.70 -2.99 2.62
CA ALA A 90 21.35 -1.78 3.11
C ALA A 90 21.95 -1.91 4.51
N VAL A 91 22.07 -3.13 5.02
CA VAL A 91 22.66 -3.48 6.32
C VAL A 91 23.88 -4.37 6.07
N GLN A 92 25.00 -4.09 6.71
CA GLN A 92 26.24 -4.86 6.50
C GLN A 92 26.26 -6.16 7.31
N ASP A 93 25.74 -6.14 8.55
CA ASP A 93 25.66 -7.33 9.40
C ASP A 93 24.33 -8.05 9.19
N VAL A 94 24.31 -9.05 8.30
CA VAL A 94 23.16 -9.89 8.01
C VAL A 94 23.43 -11.30 8.48
N ARG A 95 22.59 -11.83 9.35
CA ARG A 95 22.76 -13.16 9.97
C ARG A 95 21.58 -14.07 9.64
N PHE A 96 21.88 -15.29 9.29
CA PHE A 96 20.89 -16.32 8.95
C PHE A 96 20.82 -17.40 10.04
N ALA A 97 19.58 -17.78 10.42
CA ALA A 97 19.31 -19.00 11.19
C ALA A 97 17.94 -19.56 10.91
N ASN A 98 17.76 -20.86 11.19
CA ASN A 98 16.46 -21.52 11.13
C ASN A 98 15.52 -21.13 12.30
N ASN A 99 16.09 -20.61 13.40
CA ASN A 99 15.35 -20.12 14.55
C ASN A 99 15.64 -18.63 14.73
N LEU A 100 14.71 -17.80 14.24
CA LEU A 100 14.82 -16.33 14.28
C LEU A 100 14.85 -15.80 15.72
N ILE A 101 14.12 -16.43 16.64
CA ILE A 101 14.01 -15.98 18.03
C ILE A 101 15.36 -16.19 18.75
N ALA A 102 15.95 -17.38 18.62
CA ALA A 102 17.23 -17.67 19.24
C ALA A 102 18.34 -16.76 18.66
N LEU A 103 18.39 -16.62 17.33
CA LEU A 103 19.34 -15.72 16.67
C LEU A 103 19.19 -14.27 17.15
N PHE A 104 17.96 -13.78 17.25
CA PHE A 104 17.73 -12.41 17.74
C PHE A 104 18.14 -12.25 19.20
N GLY A 105 17.88 -13.27 20.04
CA GLY A 105 18.36 -13.31 21.42
C GLY A 105 19.88 -13.24 21.54
N GLU A 106 20.61 -13.95 20.68
CA GLU A 106 22.09 -13.87 20.61
C GLU A 106 22.55 -12.47 20.20
N ILE A 107 21.91 -11.85 19.21
CA ILE A 107 22.22 -10.48 18.76
C ILE A 107 22.00 -9.47 19.89
N VAL A 108 20.87 -9.53 20.60
CA VAL A 108 20.56 -8.64 21.72
C VAL A 108 21.59 -8.79 22.85
N LYS A 109 22.02 -10.03 23.15
CA LYS A 109 23.07 -10.31 24.15
C LYS A 109 24.42 -9.73 23.73
N GLU A 110 24.83 -9.93 22.47
CA GLU A 110 26.07 -9.40 21.91
C GLU A 110 26.14 -7.87 21.93
N LYS A 111 24.97 -7.22 21.68
CA LYS A 111 24.84 -5.75 21.71
C LYS A 111 24.65 -5.19 23.14
N GLU A 112 24.72 -6.01 24.16
CA GLU A 112 24.56 -5.64 25.57
C GLU A 112 23.19 -5.02 25.92
N LEU A 113 22.13 -5.43 25.21
CA LEU A 113 20.78 -4.89 25.34
C LEU A 113 19.82 -5.78 26.17
N CYS A 114 20.36 -6.71 26.98
CA CYS A 114 19.53 -7.66 27.74
C CYS A 114 18.63 -7.04 28.82
N HIS A 115 18.86 -5.81 29.21
CA HIS A 115 18.08 -5.08 30.22
C HIS A 115 17.48 -3.77 29.68
N SER A 116 17.31 -3.70 28.39
CA SER A 116 16.93 -2.51 27.65
C SER A 116 15.43 -2.40 27.40
N ASP A 117 14.97 -1.18 27.13
CA ASP A 117 13.66 -0.87 26.63
C ASP A 117 13.74 -0.82 25.08
N ILE A 118 13.09 -1.77 24.40
CA ILE A 118 13.12 -1.92 22.93
C ILE A 118 11.76 -1.60 22.32
N GLY A 119 11.72 -0.62 21.41
CA GLY A 119 10.53 -0.32 20.62
C GLY A 119 10.35 -1.33 19.49
N ILE A 120 9.17 -1.94 19.36
CA ILE A 120 8.82 -2.84 18.24
C ILE A 120 8.07 -2.04 17.18
N VAL A 121 8.54 -2.12 15.95
CA VAL A 121 7.91 -1.62 14.73
C VAL A 121 7.42 -2.81 13.92
N GLY A 122 6.16 -2.84 13.58
CA GLY A 122 5.50 -3.97 12.91
C GLY A 122 4.79 -4.92 13.90
N MET A 123 4.25 -4.39 14.99
CA MET A 123 3.48 -5.18 15.97
C MET A 123 2.30 -5.93 15.36
N GLU A 124 1.61 -5.33 14.37
CA GLU A 124 0.46 -5.94 13.70
C GLU A 124 0.83 -7.18 12.87
N ILE A 125 2.09 -7.30 12.45
CA ILE A 125 2.57 -8.42 11.65
C ILE A 125 3.40 -9.42 12.44
N LEU A 126 3.63 -9.16 13.74
CA LEU A 126 4.30 -10.10 14.65
C LEU A 126 3.28 -11.10 15.22
N PRO A 127 3.32 -12.39 14.82
CA PRO A 127 2.45 -13.38 15.40
C PRO A 127 2.62 -13.45 16.92
N VAL A 128 1.52 -13.47 17.65
CA VAL A 128 1.52 -13.53 19.13
C VAL A 128 2.39 -14.69 19.65
N ALA A 129 2.44 -15.81 18.95
CA ALA A 129 3.27 -16.95 19.32
C ALA A 129 4.77 -16.66 19.21
N LEU A 130 5.21 -15.81 18.25
CA LEU A 130 6.60 -15.36 18.17
C LEU A 130 6.91 -14.32 19.24
N TYR A 131 5.96 -13.46 19.56
CA TYR A 131 6.09 -12.49 20.64
C TYR A 131 6.30 -13.19 22.00
N TRP A 132 5.51 -14.20 22.31
CA TRP A 132 5.69 -14.98 23.56
C TRP A 132 7.03 -15.72 23.61
N ASP A 133 7.50 -16.24 22.49
CA ASP A 133 8.85 -16.86 22.45
C ASP A 133 9.95 -15.81 22.64
N LEU A 134 9.79 -14.63 22.07
CA LEU A 134 10.74 -13.52 22.21
C LEU A 134 10.85 -13.06 23.67
N VAL A 135 9.71 -12.87 24.35
CA VAL A 135 9.66 -12.53 25.78
C VAL A 135 10.30 -13.62 26.63
N LYS A 136 10.11 -14.89 26.28
CA LYS A 136 10.74 -16.02 27.00
C LYS A 136 12.26 -16.07 26.77
N GLU A 137 12.74 -15.78 25.56
CA GLU A 137 14.17 -15.76 25.20
C GLU A 137 14.89 -14.58 25.87
N LEU A 138 14.19 -13.44 26.01
CA LEU A 138 14.75 -12.19 26.53
C LEU A 138 13.92 -11.66 27.73
N PRO A 139 13.93 -12.38 28.87
CA PRO A 139 13.00 -12.12 29.99
C PRO A 139 13.23 -10.79 30.72
N SER A 140 14.39 -10.16 30.55
CA SER A 140 14.72 -8.87 31.18
C SER A 140 14.61 -7.68 30.21
N VAL A 141 14.34 -7.92 28.91
CA VAL A 141 14.05 -6.88 27.94
C VAL A 141 12.58 -6.48 28.05
N LYS A 142 12.32 -5.18 28.01
CA LYS A 142 10.94 -4.67 27.91
C LYS A 142 10.65 -4.23 26.48
N PHE A 143 9.54 -4.74 25.94
CA PHE A 143 9.11 -4.44 24.59
C PHE A 143 7.91 -3.50 24.60
N TYR A 144 7.93 -2.48 23.74
CA TYR A 144 6.88 -1.45 23.61
C TYR A 144 6.49 -1.24 22.16
N PRO A 145 5.23 -0.91 21.84
CA PRO A 145 4.83 -0.49 20.50
C PRO A 145 5.58 0.77 20.08
N ALA A 146 6.08 0.79 18.83
CA ALA A 146 6.82 1.91 18.27
C ALA A 146 6.57 2.12 16.77
N ASP A 147 5.46 1.57 16.26
CA ASP A 147 5.08 1.61 14.84
C ASP A 147 5.04 3.03 14.29
N ASP A 148 4.48 3.95 15.05
CA ASP A 148 4.32 5.36 14.69
C ASP A 148 5.64 6.11 14.46
N ILE A 149 6.78 5.66 15.01
CA ILE A 149 8.10 6.22 14.72
C ILE A 149 8.41 6.13 13.23
N VAL A 150 8.26 4.92 12.66
CA VAL A 150 8.58 4.69 11.25
C VAL A 150 7.46 5.17 10.35
N MET A 151 6.20 4.96 10.73
CA MET A 151 5.03 5.41 9.96
C MET A 151 5.03 6.93 9.74
N ASN A 152 5.33 7.73 10.77
CA ASN A 152 5.41 9.19 10.65
C ASN A 152 6.56 9.65 9.72
N LEU A 153 7.67 8.93 9.71
CA LEU A 153 8.79 9.23 8.79
C LEU A 153 8.45 8.84 7.35
N ARG A 154 7.73 7.73 7.13
CA ARG A 154 7.28 7.25 5.82
C ARG A 154 6.18 8.13 5.22
N ALA A 155 5.39 8.80 6.06
CA ALA A 155 4.28 9.64 5.59
C ALA A 155 4.76 10.72 4.60
N ARG A 156 5.94 11.32 4.83
CA ARG A 156 6.53 12.35 3.93
C ARG A 156 7.58 11.73 3.03
N LYS A 157 7.24 11.59 1.76
CA LYS A 157 8.11 10.99 0.75
C LYS A 157 9.31 11.88 0.43
N SER A 158 10.48 11.28 0.34
CA SER A 158 11.70 11.94 -0.14
C SER A 158 11.65 12.15 -1.64
N LEU A 159 12.59 12.92 -2.19
CA LEU A 159 12.71 13.11 -3.65
C LEU A 159 12.96 11.77 -4.37
N TYR A 160 13.73 10.86 -3.77
CA TYR A 160 13.96 9.53 -4.34
C TYR A 160 12.64 8.72 -4.39
N GLU A 161 11.88 8.72 -3.31
CA GLU A 161 10.58 8.02 -3.22
C GLU A 161 9.57 8.59 -4.22
N LEU A 162 9.49 9.92 -4.34
CA LEU A 162 8.64 10.59 -5.32
C LEU A 162 9.00 10.22 -6.77
N GLU A 163 10.30 10.06 -7.08
CA GLU A 163 10.74 9.61 -8.40
C GLU A 163 10.22 8.19 -8.71
N GLN A 164 10.27 7.26 -7.72
CA GLN A 164 9.79 5.90 -7.91
C GLN A 164 8.26 5.85 -8.08
N LEU A 165 7.52 6.57 -7.23
CA LEU A 165 6.06 6.62 -7.27
C LEU A 165 5.56 7.26 -8.58
N ARG A 166 6.15 8.38 -9.03
CA ARG A 166 5.83 8.95 -10.34
C ARG A 166 6.07 7.97 -11.48
N LYS A 167 7.15 7.18 -11.40
CA LYS A 167 7.42 6.16 -12.42
C LYS A 167 6.41 5.03 -12.37
N GLY A 168 6.00 4.60 -11.18
CA GLY A 168 4.93 3.64 -10.98
C GLY A 168 3.61 4.10 -11.60
N ALA A 169 3.19 5.33 -11.31
CA ALA A 169 1.99 5.94 -11.87
C ALA A 169 2.01 5.99 -13.41
N GLN A 170 3.14 6.36 -14.01
CA GLN A 170 3.31 6.34 -15.48
C GLN A 170 3.15 4.93 -16.06
N ILE A 171 3.63 3.90 -15.35
CA ILE A 171 3.47 2.51 -15.79
C ILE A 171 2.01 2.06 -15.66
N ALA A 172 1.29 2.49 -14.63
CA ALA A 172 -0.15 2.25 -14.51
C ALA A 172 -0.92 2.90 -15.67
N ASP A 173 -0.56 4.12 -16.08
CA ASP A 173 -1.14 4.78 -17.25
C ASP A 173 -0.94 3.97 -18.53
N LEU A 174 0.23 3.32 -18.73
CA LEU A 174 0.45 2.41 -19.87
C LEU A 174 -0.50 1.21 -19.82
N ALA A 175 -0.75 0.63 -18.65
CA ALA A 175 -1.70 -0.45 -18.51
C ALA A 175 -3.14 0.02 -18.82
N ALA A 176 -3.54 1.20 -18.35
CA ALA A 176 -4.84 1.80 -18.67
C ALA A 176 -5.01 2.07 -20.18
N MET A 177 -3.95 2.52 -20.86
CA MET A 177 -3.95 2.68 -22.33
C MET A 177 -4.16 1.35 -23.06
N GLU A 178 -3.47 0.30 -22.60
CA GLU A 178 -3.58 -1.04 -23.19
C GLU A 178 -4.98 -1.63 -22.95
N ILE A 179 -5.56 -1.46 -21.77
CA ILE A 179 -6.94 -1.83 -21.49
C ILE A 179 -7.89 -1.15 -22.47
N LYS A 180 -7.80 0.15 -22.64
CA LYS A 180 -8.67 0.89 -23.58
C LYS A 180 -8.58 0.34 -25.00
N ARG A 181 -7.41 -0.10 -25.41
CA ARG A 181 -7.18 -0.65 -26.77
C ARG A 181 -7.83 -2.02 -26.97
N VAL A 182 -7.86 -2.88 -25.93
CA VAL A 182 -8.26 -4.29 -26.06
C VAL A 182 -9.67 -4.58 -25.56
N LEU A 183 -10.21 -3.74 -24.68
CA LEU A 183 -11.49 -3.96 -24.02
C LEU A 183 -12.64 -3.92 -25.03
N ARG A 184 -13.37 -5.04 -25.15
CA ARG A 184 -14.49 -5.22 -26.08
C ARG A 184 -15.42 -6.34 -25.59
N PRO A 185 -16.67 -6.43 -26.08
CA PRO A 185 -17.49 -7.60 -25.81
C PRO A 185 -16.78 -8.89 -26.29
N GLY A 186 -16.90 -9.94 -25.51
CA GLY A 186 -16.32 -11.26 -25.82
C GLY A 186 -14.94 -11.52 -25.18
N ILE A 187 -14.28 -10.52 -24.58
CA ILE A 187 -13.08 -10.74 -23.74
C ILE A 187 -13.52 -11.18 -22.34
N SER A 188 -12.76 -12.03 -21.67
CA SER A 188 -13.04 -12.39 -20.26
C SER A 188 -12.38 -11.44 -19.28
N GLU A 189 -12.91 -11.35 -18.05
CA GLU A 189 -12.31 -10.60 -16.93
C GLU A 189 -10.85 -11.09 -16.68
N LEU A 190 -10.63 -12.42 -16.76
CA LEU A 190 -9.30 -13.02 -16.57
C LEU A 190 -8.30 -12.57 -17.65
N GLU A 191 -8.73 -12.48 -18.92
CA GLU A 191 -7.88 -11.97 -20.01
C GLU A 191 -7.52 -10.49 -19.80
N VAL A 192 -8.46 -9.67 -19.33
CA VAL A 192 -8.22 -8.26 -18.98
C VAL A 192 -7.19 -8.18 -17.84
N GLY A 193 -7.42 -8.90 -16.75
CA GLY A 193 -6.47 -8.95 -15.63
C GLY A 193 -5.07 -9.41 -16.03
N LYS A 194 -4.98 -10.42 -16.92
CA LYS A 194 -3.71 -10.88 -17.48
C LYS A 194 -3.00 -9.78 -18.27
N ILE A 195 -3.71 -9.04 -19.11
CA ILE A 195 -3.14 -7.95 -19.92
C ILE A 195 -2.58 -6.84 -19.01
N ILE A 196 -3.30 -6.48 -17.94
CA ILE A 196 -2.81 -5.53 -16.92
C ILE A 196 -1.48 -6.04 -16.33
N CYS A 197 -1.48 -7.25 -15.79
CA CYS A 197 -0.31 -7.83 -15.14
C CYS A 197 0.88 -7.99 -16.11
N ASP A 198 0.65 -8.39 -17.35
CA ASP A 198 1.68 -8.51 -18.38
C ASP A 198 2.29 -7.14 -18.70
N THR A 199 1.45 -6.09 -18.87
CA THR A 199 1.92 -4.73 -19.16
C THR A 199 2.77 -4.18 -18.00
N LEU A 200 2.31 -4.35 -16.77
CA LEU A 200 3.05 -3.95 -15.57
C LEU A 200 4.41 -4.67 -15.49
N SER A 201 4.41 -5.99 -15.65
CA SER A 201 5.62 -6.82 -15.53
C SER A 201 6.65 -6.51 -16.62
N GLN A 202 6.23 -6.28 -17.86
CA GLN A 202 7.10 -5.86 -18.97
C GLN A 202 7.78 -4.52 -18.74
N ASN A 203 7.21 -3.67 -17.87
CA ASN A 203 7.78 -2.38 -17.47
C ASN A 203 8.51 -2.42 -16.12
N GLY A 204 8.88 -3.61 -15.62
CA GLY A 204 9.71 -3.79 -14.43
C GLY A 204 8.96 -3.76 -13.11
N VAL A 205 7.63 -3.83 -13.13
CA VAL A 205 6.81 -3.95 -11.92
C VAL A 205 6.85 -5.40 -11.42
N THR A 206 7.04 -5.56 -10.12
CA THR A 206 7.01 -6.85 -9.42
C THR A 206 5.72 -7.00 -8.62
N GLY A 207 5.27 -8.24 -8.41
CA GLY A 207 4.03 -8.50 -7.68
C GLY A 207 2.81 -7.83 -8.32
N ALA A 208 2.79 -7.75 -9.66
CA ALA A 208 1.66 -7.23 -10.41
C ALA A 208 0.38 -7.99 -10.04
N PHE A 209 -0.66 -7.24 -9.72
CA PHE A 209 -1.96 -7.75 -9.34
C PHE A 209 -3.04 -6.89 -10.01
N ALA A 210 -4.09 -7.52 -10.47
CA ALA A 210 -5.21 -6.83 -11.09
C ALA A 210 -6.52 -7.41 -10.61
N THR A 211 -7.54 -6.57 -10.46
CA THR A 211 -8.92 -7.02 -10.43
C THR A 211 -9.61 -6.58 -11.72
N CYS A 212 -10.58 -7.36 -12.17
CA CYS A 212 -11.51 -6.97 -13.22
C CYS A 212 -12.87 -7.53 -12.87
N GLN A 213 -13.85 -6.65 -12.76
CA GLN A 213 -15.23 -7.01 -12.40
C GLN A 213 -16.18 -6.35 -13.38
N SER A 214 -17.11 -7.13 -13.92
CA SER A 214 -17.99 -6.68 -14.98
C SER A 214 -19.46 -7.04 -14.73
N GLY A 215 -20.38 -6.21 -15.20
CA GLY A 215 -21.82 -6.40 -15.09
C GLY A 215 -22.27 -6.52 -13.64
N GLU A 216 -22.96 -7.61 -13.28
CA GLU A 216 -23.41 -7.86 -11.89
C GLU A 216 -22.27 -7.91 -10.87
N ARG A 217 -21.08 -8.40 -11.26
CA ARG A 217 -19.92 -8.46 -10.36
C ARG A 217 -19.37 -7.07 -10.04
N SER A 218 -19.56 -6.08 -10.91
CA SER A 218 -19.11 -4.71 -10.67
C SER A 218 -19.90 -3.98 -9.58
N LYS A 219 -21.07 -4.51 -9.18
CA LYS A 219 -21.91 -3.90 -8.13
C LYS A 219 -21.28 -3.86 -6.76
N GLU A 220 -20.30 -4.70 -6.51
CA GLU A 220 -19.55 -4.73 -5.27
C GLU A 220 -18.07 -4.34 -5.53
N PRO A 221 -17.43 -3.61 -4.61
CA PRO A 221 -16.03 -3.19 -4.79
C PRO A 221 -15.07 -4.38 -4.85
N TYR A 222 -15.39 -5.45 -4.11
CA TYR A 222 -14.64 -6.70 -4.12
C TYR A 222 -15.60 -7.88 -4.21
N PRO A 223 -15.31 -8.88 -5.06
CA PRO A 223 -16.19 -10.03 -5.20
C PRO A 223 -16.11 -10.93 -3.95
N ASN A 224 -17.26 -11.37 -3.47
CA ASN A 224 -17.36 -12.24 -2.30
C ASN A 224 -16.79 -13.66 -2.54
N ASP A 225 -16.54 -14.04 -3.79
CA ASP A 225 -15.98 -15.34 -4.17
C ASP A 225 -14.45 -15.40 -4.04
N GLY A 226 -13.80 -14.28 -3.67
CA GLY A 226 -12.35 -14.19 -3.56
C GLY A 226 -11.60 -14.24 -4.89
N MET A 227 -12.31 -14.16 -6.02
CA MET A 227 -11.75 -14.19 -7.37
C MET A 227 -11.53 -12.77 -7.87
N PRO A 228 -10.28 -12.26 -7.93
CA PRO A 228 -10.00 -10.90 -8.40
C PRO A 228 -10.40 -10.69 -9.87
N CYS A 229 -10.25 -11.72 -10.69
CA CYS A 229 -10.76 -11.83 -12.06
C CYS A 229 -11.38 -13.21 -12.24
N SER A 230 -12.47 -13.30 -12.97
CA SER A 230 -13.15 -14.57 -13.27
C SER A 230 -13.10 -14.92 -14.76
N ASP A 231 -13.57 -16.10 -15.12
CA ASP A 231 -13.75 -16.52 -16.51
C ASP A 231 -15.01 -15.91 -17.15
N LYS A 232 -15.74 -15.04 -16.43
CA LYS A 232 -16.89 -14.31 -16.98
C LYS A 232 -16.48 -13.57 -18.25
N VAL A 233 -17.23 -13.83 -19.33
CA VAL A 233 -17.12 -13.09 -20.57
C VAL A 233 -17.85 -11.75 -20.43
N ILE A 234 -17.14 -10.67 -20.73
CA ILE A 234 -17.70 -9.30 -20.69
C ILE A 234 -18.67 -9.12 -21.87
N GLU A 235 -19.85 -8.65 -21.57
CA GLU A 235 -20.94 -8.47 -22.52
C GLU A 235 -21.10 -7.01 -22.95
N ASP A 236 -21.84 -6.79 -24.03
CA ASP A 236 -22.19 -5.45 -24.48
C ASP A 236 -23.10 -4.76 -23.46
N GLY A 237 -22.71 -3.58 -23.01
CA GLY A 237 -23.40 -2.82 -21.97
C GLY A 237 -22.92 -3.13 -20.52
N ASP A 238 -21.96 -4.02 -20.33
CA ASP A 238 -21.41 -4.26 -18.99
C ASP A 238 -20.64 -3.04 -18.48
N MET A 239 -20.95 -2.60 -17.26
CA MET A 239 -20.07 -1.74 -16.46
C MET A 239 -18.87 -2.58 -16.03
N VAL A 240 -17.69 -2.04 -16.18
CA VAL A 240 -16.43 -2.72 -15.80
C VAL A 240 -15.59 -1.78 -14.95
N HIS A 241 -15.08 -2.25 -13.83
CA HIS A 241 -14.01 -1.59 -13.09
C HIS A 241 -12.80 -2.52 -12.90
N MET A 242 -11.62 -1.94 -12.88
CA MET A 242 -10.35 -2.66 -12.93
C MET A 242 -9.33 -2.00 -12.02
N GLU A 243 -8.72 -2.77 -11.14
CA GLU A 243 -7.58 -2.37 -10.34
C GLU A 243 -6.27 -2.66 -11.07
N ILE A 244 -5.32 -1.76 -10.96
CA ILE A 244 -3.99 -1.82 -11.55
C ILE A 244 -2.98 -1.68 -10.41
N ASN A 245 -2.50 -2.79 -9.90
CA ASN A 245 -1.68 -2.84 -8.69
C ASN A 245 -0.33 -3.52 -8.93
N GLY A 246 0.70 -3.09 -8.21
CA GLY A 246 2.02 -3.71 -8.25
C GLY A 246 3.07 -2.88 -7.52
N ARG A 247 4.35 -3.24 -7.71
CA ARG A 247 5.47 -2.53 -7.06
C ARG A 247 6.57 -2.20 -8.05
N TYR A 248 6.87 -0.93 -8.16
CA TYR A 248 8.03 -0.46 -8.90
C TYR A 248 9.16 -0.09 -7.93
N ASN A 249 10.28 -0.82 -7.97
CA ASN A 249 11.39 -0.66 -7.03
C ASN A 249 10.98 -0.68 -5.54
N GLY A 250 9.96 -1.51 -5.20
CA GLY A 250 9.42 -1.64 -3.85
C GLY A 250 8.26 -0.70 -3.52
N TYR A 251 8.07 0.39 -4.28
CA TYR A 251 6.98 1.35 -4.09
C TYR A 251 5.72 0.88 -4.81
N GLN A 252 4.60 1.03 -4.14
CA GLN A 252 3.31 0.53 -4.61
C GLN A 252 2.75 1.38 -5.74
N ILE A 253 1.96 0.74 -6.56
CA ILE A 253 1.07 1.30 -7.58
C ILE A 253 -0.33 0.92 -7.17
N ASP A 254 -1.26 1.88 -7.14
CA ASP A 254 -2.66 1.65 -6.81
C ASP A 254 -3.54 2.60 -7.59
N VAL A 255 -4.19 2.07 -8.62
CA VAL A 255 -4.99 2.87 -9.57
C VAL A 255 -6.19 2.07 -10.03
N CYS A 256 -7.38 2.65 -9.97
CA CYS A 256 -8.59 2.05 -10.49
C CYS A 256 -9.14 2.81 -11.71
N ARG A 257 -9.63 2.07 -12.70
CA ARG A 257 -10.29 2.60 -13.88
C ARG A 257 -11.62 1.90 -14.14
N SER A 258 -12.61 2.68 -14.58
CA SER A 258 -13.93 2.16 -14.92
C SER A 258 -14.39 2.63 -16.30
N THR A 259 -15.23 1.82 -16.92
CA THR A 259 -15.90 2.13 -18.20
C THR A 259 -17.13 1.25 -18.39
N VAL A 260 -17.85 1.47 -19.50
CA VAL A 260 -18.85 0.54 -20.03
C VAL A 260 -18.35 -0.01 -21.36
N VAL A 261 -18.49 -1.31 -21.55
CA VAL A 261 -18.09 -1.98 -22.79
C VAL A 261 -19.25 -1.96 -23.79
N GLY A 262 -19.00 -1.44 -25.00
CA GLY A 262 -20.00 -1.37 -26.05
C GLY A 262 -21.06 -0.27 -25.85
N ASN A 263 -22.34 -0.63 -25.83
CA ASN A 263 -23.44 0.31 -25.77
C ASN A 263 -23.77 0.80 -24.37
N MET A 264 -23.29 2.01 -24.04
CA MET A 264 -23.51 2.63 -22.73
C MET A 264 -24.90 3.22 -22.60
N LYS A 265 -25.60 2.88 -21.50
CA LYS A 265 -26.87 3.50 -21.12
C LYS A 265 -26.65 4.87 -20.48
N LYS A 266 -27.68 5.73 -20.51
CA LYS A 266 -27.64 7.07 -19.95
C LYS A 266 -27.32 7.03 -18.44
N GLU A 267 -27.91 6.11 -17.71
CA GLU A 267 -27.77 5.94 -16.28
C GLU A 267 -26.34 5.51 -15.92
N GLN A 268 -25.74 4.63 -16.70
CA GLN A 268 -24.33 4.23 -16.52
C GLN A 268 -23.36 5.41 -16.74
N ARG A 269 -23.63 6.23 -17.76
CA ARG A 269 -22.86 7.44 -17.99
C ARG A 269 -22.95 8.40 -16.80
N ILE A 270 -24.16 8.61 -16.25
CA ILE A 270 -24.34 9.48 -15.06
C ILE A 270 -23.49 9.00 -13.89
N ILE A 271 -23.45 7.68 -13.63
CA ILE A 271 -22.66 7.10 -12.54
C ILE A 271 -21.16 7.30 -12.77
N LEU A 272 -20.67 7.06 -13.99
CA LEU A 272 -19.27 7.25 -14.35
C LEU A 272 -18.84 8.72 -14.25
N GLU A 273 -19.66 9.65 -14.79
CA GLU A 273 -19.38 11.09 -14.71
C GLU A 273 -19.41 11.58 -13.26
N LEU A 274 -20.32 11.05 -12.43
CA LEU A 274 -20.36 11.36 -11.00
C LEU A 274 -19.10 10.90 -10.26
N CYS A 275 -18.61 9.70 -10.55
CA CYS A 275 -17.34 9.24 -9.97
C CYS A 275 -16.17 10.12 -10.41
N ALA A 276 -16.13 10.53 -11.67
CA ALA A 276 -15.10 11.44 -12.16
C ALA A 276 -15.20 12.84 -11.51
N GLU A 277 -16.40 13.38 -11.33
CA GLU A 277 -16.65 14.65 -10.63
C GLU A 277 -16.18 14.57 -9.17
N MET A 278 -16.57 13.52 -8.43
CA MET A 278 -16.14 13.31 -7.06
C MET A 278 -14.62 13.25 -6.93
N LEU A 279 -13.95 12.54 -7.84
CA LEU A 279 -12.48 12.46 -7.88
C LEU A 279 -11.86 13.84 -8.13
N GLU A 280 -12.32 14.55 -9.15
CA GLU A 280 -11.80 15.86 -9.56
C GLU A 280 -11.97 16.92 -8.45
N GLU A 281 -13.14 16.96 -7.81
CA GLU A 281 -13.42 17.91 -6.72
C GLU A 281 -12.62 17.58 -5.45
N SER A 282 -12.45 16.28 -5.12
CA SER A 282 -11.61 15.87 -3.99
C SER A 282 -10.14 16.19 -4.25
N ILE A 283 -9.64 15.96 -5.47
CA ILE A 283 -8.29 16.36 -5.89
C ILE A 283 -8.13 17.88 -5.77
N ALA A 284 -9.08 18.66 -6.27
CA ALA A 284 -9.06 20.13 -6.21
C ALA A 284 -9.07 20.66 -4.77
N ALA A 285 -9.67 19.94 -3.84
CA ALA A 285 -9.67 20.26 -2.41
C ALA A 285 -8.34 19.89 -1.72
N THR A 286 -7.52 19.03 -2.33
CA THR A 286 -6.28 18.51 -1.72
C THR A 286 -5.25 19.63 -1.54
N ARG A 287 -4.81 19.88 -0.31
CA ARG A 287 -3.75 20.83 0.03
C ARG A 287 -3.19 20.55 1.42
N ALA A 288 -2.01 21.06 1.70
CA ALA A 288 -1.44 21.04 3.04
C ALA A 288 -2.32 21.81 4.05
N GLY A 289 -2.38 21.32 5.29
CA GLY A 289 -3.05 21.96 6.42
C GLY A 289 -4.51 21.56 6.63
N ILE A 290 -5.15 20.82 5.73
CA ILE A 290 -6.49 20.25 5.94
C ILE A 290 -6.42 18.90 6.66
N TYR A 291 -7.54 18.47 7.25
CA TYR A 291 -7.67 17.12 7.79
C TYR A 291 -7.96 16.10 6.67
N ALA A 292 -7.45 14.87 6.84
CA ALA A 292 -7.66 13.80 5.88
C ALA A 292 -9.15 13.50 5.62
N GLU A 293 -10.00 13.55 6.65
CA GLU A 293 -11.45 13.35 6.52
C GLU A 293 -12.14 14.39 5.62
N GLU A 294 -11.58 15.60 5.45
CA GLU A 294 -12.22 16.64 4.65
C GLU A 294 -12.39 16.24 3.18
N LEU A 295 -11.49 15.42 2.66
CA LEU A 295 -11.58 14.92 1.28
C LEU A 295 -12.75 13.96 1.10
N GLU A 296 -13.01 13.10 2.10
CA GLU A 296 -14.18 12.20 2.10
C GLU A 296 -15.49 12.99 2.17
N LEU A 297 -15.55 14.04 2.99
CA LEU A 297 -16.75 14.89 3.11
C LEU A 297 -17.13 15.54 1.77
N VAL A 298 -16.14 15.97 0.97
CA VAL A 298 -16.39 16.54 -0.38
C VAL A 298 -17.13 15.54 -1.26
N THR A 299 -16.63 14.31 -1.35
CA THR A 299 -17.21 13.27 -2.22
C THR A 299 -18.58 12.81 -1.70
N GLY A 300 -18.73 12.69 -0.38
CA GLY A 300 -20.00 12.32 0.25
C GLY A 300 -21.11 13.34 -0.01
N GLU A 301 -20.81 14.64 0.07
CA GLU A 301 -21.78 15.70 -0.25
C GLU A 301 -22.22 15.67 -1.71
N ILE A 302 -21.29 15.42 -2.65
CA ILE A 302 -21.60 15.31 -4.07
C ILE A 302 -22.53 14.11 -4.32
N ALA A 303 -22.19 12.93 -3.79
CA ALA A 303 -23.02 11.74 -3.92
C ALA A 303 -24.43 11.93 -3.35
N LEU A 304 -24.55 12.61 -2.19
CA LEU A 304 -25.85 12.94 -1.57
C LEU A 304 -26.69 13.87 -2.46
N LYS A 305 -26.12 14.91 -3.07
CA LYS A 305 -26.80 15.83 -3.98
C LYS A 305 -27.40 15.09 -5.20
N HIS A 306 -26.74 14.02 -5.66
CA HIS A 306 -27.20 13.18 -6.76
C HIS A 306 -28.13 12.04 -6.31
N GLY A 307 -28.50 11.96 -5.04
CA GLY A 307 -29.36 10.90 -4.48
C GLY A 307 -28.69 9.53 -4.39
N LEU A 308 -27.35 9.47 -4.50
CA LEU A 308 -26.54 8.25 -4.47
C LEU A 308 -25.65 8.15 -3.21
N GLY A 309 -25.94 8.91 -2.15
CA GLY A 309 -25.19 8.85 -0.91
C GLY A 309 -25.15 7.45 -0.26
N ALA A 310 -26.24 6.66 -0.42
CA ALA A 310 -26.27 5.28 0.05
C ALA A 310 -25.42 4.31 -0.78
N ASN A 311 -24.94 4.74 -1.93
CA ASN A 311 -24.13 3.95 -2.87
C ASN A 311 -22.67 4.36 -2.90
N HIS A 312 -22.33 5.49 -2.21
CA HIS A 312 -21.01 6.08 -2.21
C HIS A 312 -20.02 5.22 -1.40
N THR A 313 -18.84 4.99 -1.94
CA THR A 313 -17.67 4.30 -1.35
C THR A 313 -18.01 3.18 -0.35
N ALA A 314 -18.96 2.33 -0.68
CA ALA A 314 -19.44 1.26 0.19
C ALA A 314 -18.41 0.12 0.36
N THR A 315 -17.13 0.44 0.61
CA THR A 315 -16.05 -0.54 0.59
C THR A 315 -16.14 -1.52 1.77
N TYR A 316 -16.51 -1.06 2.97
CA TYR A 316 -16.52 -1.91 4.17
C TYR A 316 -17.80 -1.80 5.01
N GLY A 317 -18.94 -1.89 4.36
CA GLY A 317 -20.22 -2.07 5.09
C GLY A 317 -21.06 -0.82 5.31
N GLY A 318 -20.68 0.31 4.73
CA GLY A 318 -21.51 1.53 4.80
C GLY A 318 -20.98 2.66 3.92
N PRO A 319 -21.89 3.51 3.42
CA PRO A 319 -21.51 4.68 2.65
C PRO A 319 -20.67 5.65 3.50
N GLY A 320 -19.68 6.27 2.86
CA GLY A 320 -18.91 7.36 3.46
C GLY A 320 -17.93 6.96 4.56
N THR A 321 -17.43 5.73 4.54
CA THR A 321 -16.47 5.28 5.55
C THR A 321 -15.02 5.33 5.09
N TYR A 322 -14.77 5.43 3.79
CA TYR A 322 -13.40 5.34 3.24
C TYR A 322 -13.34 5.86 1.81
N LEU A 323 -12.59 6.92 1.59
CA LEU A 323 -12.36 7.49 0.27
C LEU A 323 -11.04 7.04 -0.35
N GLY A 324 -10.06 6.67 0.46
CA GLY A 324 -8.72 6.33 0.04
C GLY A 324 -7.73 6.38 1.20
N HIS A 325 -6.47 6.30 0.90
CA HIS A 325 -5.39 6.20 1.90
C HIS A 325 -4.08 6.83 1.39
N ALA A 326 -3.09 6.98 2.26
CA ALA A 326 -1.75 7.26 1.78
C ALA A 326 -1.09 5.99 1.23
N ILE A 327 -0.14 6.18 0.32
CA ILE A 327 0.56 5.08 -0.37
C ILE A 327 2.07 5.32 -0.36
N GLY A 328 2.85 4.24 -0.43
CA GLY A 328 4.30 4.30 -0.49
C GLY A 328 4.94 2.93 -0.64
N LEU A 329 5.67 2.46 0.37
CA LEU A 329 6.21 1.10 0.43
C LEU A 329 5.17 0.07 0.89
N SER A 330 4.04 0.51 1.42
CA SER A 330 2.83 -0.31 1.63
C SER A 330 1.69 0.27 0.78
N VAL A 331 0.71 -0.55 0.43
CA VAL A 331 -0.51 -0.10 -0.27
C VAL A 331 -1.23 0.86 0.65
N ASP A 332 -1.70 0.38 1.80
CA ASP A 332 -2.32 1.21 2.80
C ASP A 332 -1.27 1.77 3.77
N GLU A 333 -1.12 3.08 3.78
CA GLU A 333 -0.36 3.85 4.76
C GLU A 333 -1.25 4.92 5.39
N PRO A 334 -1.03 5.33 6.65
CA PRO A 334 -1.71 6.50 7.20
C PRO A 334 -1.29 7.80 6.49
N PRO A 335 -2.23 8.77 6.35
CA PRO A 335 -3.60 8.77 6.82
C PRO A 335 -4.57 7.95 5.97
N CYS A 336 -5.72 7.60 6.57
CA CYS A 336 -6.88 7.11 5.87
C CYS A 336 -7.80 8.29 5.53
N LEU A 337 -8.28 8.38 4.29
CA LEU A 337 -9.22 9.43 3.88
C LEU A 337 -10.64 9.00 4.28
N ALA A 338 -10.91 9.03 5.59
CA ALA A 338 -12.12 8.53 6.18
C ALA A 338 -12.64 9.47 7.26
N LYS A 339 -13.94 9.45 7.49
CA LYS A 339 -14.58 10.21 8.56
C LYS A 339 -13.95 9.85 9.92
N GLY A 340 -13.48 10.87 10.64
CA GLY A 340 -12.84 10.76 11.95
C GLY A 340 -11.31 10.77 11.90
N ASP A 341 -10.67 10.63 10.73
CA ASP A 341 -9.22 10.81 10.63
C ASP A 341 -8.87 12.31 10.61
N LYS A 342 -8.33 12.77 11.72
CA LYS A 342 -7.90 14.15 11.96
C LYS A 342 -6.42 14.40 11.66
N THR A 343 -5.79 13.49 10.92
CA THR A 343 -4.42 13.70 10.46
C THR A 343 -4.35 14.88 9.53
N ILE A 344 -3.47 15.82 9.83
CA ILE A 344 -3.24 17.00 8.98
C ILE A 344 -2.41 16.59 7.79
N LEU A 345 -2.88 16.86 6.60
CA LEU A 345 -2.13 16.62 5.37
C LEU A 345 -0.93 17.57 5.30
N VAL A 346 0.24 17.03 4.97
CA VAL A 346 1.48 17.81 4.85
C VAL A 346 2.15 17.56 3.50
N PRO A 347 2.96 18.50 3.01
CA PRO A 347 3.68 18.35 1.75
C PRO A 347 4.58 17.10 1.76
N GLY A 348 4.56 16.36 0.67
CA GLY A 348 5.28 15.09 0.52
C GLY A 348 4.44 13.85 0.83
N MET A 349 3.21 13.99 1.33
CA MET A 349 2.27 12.87 1.39
C MET A 349 1.76 12.54 -0.01
N ILE A 350 1.65 11.25 -0.33
CA ILE A 350 0.94 10.77 -1.54
C ILE A 350 -0.28 10.00 -1.08
N LEU A 351 -1.41 10.33 -1.67
CA LEU A 351 -2.72 9.80 -1.35
C LEU A 351 -3.27 9.06 -2.58
N THR A 352 -3.94 7.95 -2.40
CA THR A 352 -4.91 7.45 -3.36
C THR A 352 -6.24 8.14 -3.07
N ILE A 353 -6.91 8.63 -4.11
CA ILE A 353 -8.25 9.21 -4.02
C ILE A 353 -9.14 8.38 -4.94
N GLU A 354 -10.06 7.61 -4.35
CA GLU A 354 -10.73 6.50 -5.02
C GLU A 354 -12.26 6.49 -4.80
N PRO A 355 -12.99 7.59 -5.11
CA PRO A 355 -14.43 7.60 -4.96
C PRO A 355 -15.08 6.53 -5.83
N GLY A 356 -16.06 5.82 -5.25
CA GLY A 356 -16.84 4.81 -5.94
C GLY A 356 -18.34 4.94 -5.69
N ILE A 357 -19.13 4.51 -6.66
CA ILE A 357 -20.58 4.32 -6.56
C ILE A 357 -20.88 2.86 -6.86
N TYR A 358 -21.47 2.17 -5.89
CA TYR A 358 -21.73 0.74 -5.95
C TYR A 358 -23.20 0.40 -5.67
N ARG A 359 -23.57 -0.86 -5.88
CA ARG A 359 -24.91 -1.39 -5.57
C ARG A 359 -26.04 -0.66 -6.30
N THR A 360 -25.76 -0.16 -7.51
CA THR A 360 -26.78 0.41 -8.36
C THR A 360 -27.42 -0.69 -9.25
N GLU A 361 -28.59 -0.43 -9.81
CA GLU A 361 -29.20 -1.32 -10.81
C GLU A 361 -28.28 -1.52 -12.04
N TRP A 362 -27.43 -0.53 -12.35
CA TRP A 362 -26.64 -0.44 -13.57
C TRP A 362 -25.18 -0.92 -13.41
N GLY A 363 -24.82 -1.43 -12.25
CA GLY A 363 -23.45 -1.81 -11.88
C GLY A 363 -22.85 -0.90 -10.81
N GLY A 364 -21.54 -0.98 -10.65
CA GLY A 364 -20.73 -0.11 -9.81
C GLY A 364 -19.45 0.33 -10.53
N CYS A 365 -18.90 1.44 -10.10
CA CYS A 365 -17.63 1.94 -10.64
C CYS A 365 -16.81 2.61 -9.55
N ARG A 366 -15.49 2.65 -9.75
CA ARG A 366 -14.50 3.42 -9.00
C ARG A 366 -13.50 4.01 -9.99
N ILE A 367 -13.07 5.23 -9.72
CA ILE A 367 -11.99 5.88 -10.47
C ILE A 367 -11.03 6.43 -9.43
N GLU A 368 -9.76 6.15 -9.60
CA GLU A 368 -8.73 6.41 -8.60
C GLU A 368 -7.47 6.98 -9.23
N ASP A 369 -6.90 7.98 -8.58
CA ASP A 369 -5.59 8.53 -8.91
C ASP A 369 -4.69 8.66 -7.68
N GLU A 370 -3.39 8.55 -7.89
CA GLU A 370 -2.37 8.88 -6.92
C GLU A 370 -2.07 10.39 -6.95
N VAL A 371 -2.15 11.05 -5.79
CA VAL A 371 -2.08 12.52 -5.66
C VAL A 371 -1.04 12.90 -4.61
N LEU A 372 -0.04 13.67 -5.02
CA LEU A 372 0.97 14.25 -4.12
C LEU A 372 0.45 15.57 -3.53
N VAL A 373 0.46 15.67 -2.21
CA VAL A 373 0.27 16.94 -1.49
C VAL A 373 1.53 17.79 -1.62
N THR A 374 1.39 19.02 -2.14
CA THR A 374 2.51 19.96 -2.31
C THR A 374 2.41 21.14 -1.32
N GLU A 375 3.42 22.00 -1.30
CA GLU A 375 3.40 23.23 -0.47
C GLU A 375 2.24 24.17 -0.82
N THR A 376 1.79 24.19 -2.07
CA THR A 376 0.81 25.15 -2.59
C THR A 376 -0.47 24.52 -3.14
N GLY A 377 -0.63 23.20 -3.01
CA GLY A 377 -1.78 22.47 -3.54
C GLY A 377 -1.46 20.99 -3.73
N PHE A 378 -1.58 20.51 -4.95
CA PHE A 378 -1.40 19.09 -5.29
C PHE A 378 -0.70 18.88 -6.64
N GLU A 379 -0.21 17.66 -6.86
CA GLU A 379 0.23 17.14 -8.16
C GLU A 379 -0.44 15.78 -8.38
N VAL A 380 -1.11 15.61 -9.49
CA VAL A 380 -1.67 14.30 -9.88
C VAL A 380 -0.60 13.49 -10.62
N LEU A 381 -0.31 12.28 -10.14
CA LEU A 381 0.74 11.45 -10.73
C LEU A 381 0.25 10.70 -11.98
N ASN A 382 -1.02 10.28 -12.00
CA ASN A 382 -1.64 9.61 -13.15
C ASN A 382 -2.17 10.64 -14.15
N GLN A 383 -1.88 10.42 -15.43
CA GLN A 383 -2.21 11.36 -16.50
C GLN A 383 -3.22 10.79 -17.50
N TYR A 384 -3.63 9.50 -17.35
CA TYR A 384 -4.45 8.83 -18.34
C TYR A 384 -5.61 8.03 -17.73
N GLY A 385 -6.73 8.04 -18.42
CA GLY A 385 -7.80 7.04 -18.26
C GLY A 385 -8.88 7.36 -17.26
N ARG A 386 -8.95 8.56 -16.66
CA ARG A 386 -10.10 8.91 -15.79
C ARG A 386 -11.44 8.70 -16.48
N ARG A 387 -11.52 9.04 -17.77
CA ARG A 387 -12.70 8.86 -18.61
C ARG A 387 -12.40 7.88 -19.75
N LEU A 388 -12.21 6.59 -19.39
CA LEU A 388 -11.97 5.55 -20.41
C LEU A 388 -13.08 5.43 -21.44
N TRP A 389 -14.31 5.84 -21.10
CA TRP A 389 -15.47 5.81 -21.97
C TRP A 389 -15.50 6.92 -23.03
N GLU A 390 -14.67 7.91 -22.93
CA GLU A 390 -14.51 8.93 -23.96
C GLU A 390 -13.64 8.42 -25.11
N LYS A 391 -13.91 8.93 -26.33
CA LYS A 391 -13.21 8.51 -27.55
C LYS A 391 -11.81 9.10 -27.65
#